data_f1bb378dac0427881fdfd97f590bf600
#
_entry.id   f1bb378dac0427881fdfd97f590bf600
#
_cell.length_a   1.000
_cell.length_b   1.000
_cell.length_c   1.000
_cell.angle_alpha   90.00
_cell.angle_beta   90.00
_cell.angle_gamma   90.00
#
_symmetry.space_group_name_H-M   'P 1'
#
loop_
_entity.id
_entity.type
_entity.pdbx_description
1 polymer ?
#
loop_
_entity_poly.entity_id
_entity_poly.type
_entity_poly.pdbx_seq_one_letter_code
_entity_poly.pdbx_strand_id
1 'polypeptide(L)'
;YMSTVTLPEPPKKSGYTYYWQSDDVDIYEESGEYKFTMPHNDVSVECVYTTATYNVYYMIDGEATPYKTITDVPVGKEMFAYIDLPRKEGYLFNETWICTDVSLVNKEGRYTMPDRDVYFCGRFAKNDDTMVILSAEVYVDGNPETHYTLYTNRGETVTLPDIFMDGYT
;
A
#
# COMPACT_ATOMS: atom_id res chain seq x y z
N TYR A 1 -27.78 -25.22 28.31
CA TYR A 1 -27.95 -24.34 27.19
C TYR A 1 -26.55 -24.01 26.66
N MET A 2 -26.30 -24.31 25.37
CA MET A 2 -25.09 -23.88 24.70
C MET A 2 -25.22 -22.36 24.48
N SER A 3 -24.28 -21.59 24.98
CA SER A 3 -24.24 -20.13 24.81
C SER A 3 -23.14 -19.74 23.83
N THR A 4 -23.39 -18.74 23.03
CA THR A 4 -22.34 -18.13 22.19
C THR A 4 -21.45 -17.25 23.08
N VAL A 5 -20.16 -17.43 22.95
CA VAL A 5 -19.13 -16.63 23.62
C VAL A 5 -18.45 -15.76 22.56
N THR A 6 -18.36 -14.46 22.81
CA THR A 6 -17.57 -13.52 21.99
C THR A 6 -16.21 -13.36 22.65
N LEU A 7 -15.16 -13.57 21.86
CA LEU A 7 -13.77 -13.35 22.31
C LEU A 7 -13.42 -11.86 22.33
N PRO A 8 -12.64 -11.41 23.30
CA PRO A 8 -12.24 -9.99 23.37
C PRO A 8 -11.31 -9.61 22.22
N GLU A 9 -11.34 -8.36 21.81
CA GLU A 9 -10.33 -7.83 20.89
C GLU A 9 -8.99 -7.75 21.65
N PRO A 10 -7.92 -8.43 21.17
CA PRO A 10 -6.62 -8.37 21.81
C PRO A 10 -5.95 -7.01 21.57
N PRO A 11 -4.93 -6.63 22.37
CA PRO A 11 -4.20 -5.41 22.18
C PRO A 11 -3.61 -5.29 20.76
N LYS A 12 -3.77 -4.13 20.12
CA LYS A 12 -3.19 -3.86 18.80
C LYS A 12 -1.66 -3.90 18.89
N LYS A 13 -1.04 -4.56 17.91
CA LYS A 13 0.41 -4.65 17.75
C LYS A 13 0.76 -4.21 16.33
N SER A 14 1.51 -3.09 16.22
CA SER A 14 1.91 -2.54 14.91
C SER A 14 2.66 -3.57 14.07
N GLY A 15 2.28 -3.69 12.80
CA GLY A 15 2.86 -4.65 11.86
C GLY A 15 2.38 -6.09 12.05
N TYR A 16 1.38 -6.32 12.90
CA TYR A 16 0.83 -7.65 13.13
C TYR A 16 -0.70 -7.65 12.97
N THR A 17 -1.20 -8.76 12.45
CA THR A 17 -2.60 -9.17 12.57
C THR A 17 -2.71 -10.30 13.57
N TYR A 18 -3.92 -10.68 13.95
CA TYR A 18 -4.16 -11.78 14.87
C TYR A 18 -5.29 -12.67 14.40
N TYR A 19 -5.31 -13.88 14.93
CA TYR A 19 -6.46 -14.78 14.89
C TYR A 19 -6.55 -15.55 16.20
N TRP A 20 -7.73 -16.10 16.48
CA TRP A 20 -7.96 -16.97 17.60
C TRP A 20 -7.97 -18.42 17.15
N GLN A 21 -7.40 -19.32 17.95
CA GLN A 21 -7.43 -20.76 17.71
C GLN A 21 -7.75 -21.52 18.98
N SER A 22 -8.27 -22.75 18.82
CA SER A 22 -8.57 -23.68 19.89
C SER A 22 -8.55 -25.11 19.34
N ASP A 23 -8.12 -26.06 20.17
CA ASP A 23 -8.27 -27.48 19.88
C ASP A 23 -9.61 -28.05 20.45
N ASP A 24 -10.31 -27.26 21.28
CA ASP A 24 -11.52 -27.69 22.00
C ASP A 24 -12.81 -27.29 21.28
N VAL A 25 -12.79 -26.17 20.50
CA VAL A 25 -13.97 -25.60 19.85
C VAL A 25 -13.64 -24.99 18.48
N ASP A 26 -14.64 -24.97 17.61
CA ASP A 26 -14.57 -24.24 16.36
C ASP A 26 -14.81 -22.75 16.62
N ILE A 27 -13.82 -21.92 16.29
CA ILE A 27 -13.91 -20.47 16.35
C ILE A 27 -14.28 -19.94 14.97
N TYR A 28 -15.27 -19.06 14.89
CA TYR A 28 -15.73 -18.43 13.67
C TYR A 28 -15.78 -16.91 13.82
N GLU A 29 -15.68 -16.21 12.70
CA GLU A 29 -15.80 -14.76 12.65
C GLU A 29 -17.20 -14.38 12.17
N GLU A 30 -17.85 -13.48 12.89
CA GLU A 30 -19.13 -12.90 12.51
C GLU A 30 -19.12 -11.39 12.79
N SER A 31 -19.33 -10.59 11.76
CA SER A 31 -19.34 -9.11 11.86
C SER A 31 -18.08 -8.51 12.48
N GLY A 32 -16.90 -9.10 12.21
CA GLY A 32 -15.63 -8.65 12.75
C GLY A 32 -15.32 -9.08 14.18
N GLU A 33 -16.18 -9.92 14.78
CA GLU A 33 -15.99 -10.49 16.10
C GLU A 33 -15.72 -12.00 16.01
N TYR A 34 -14.77 -12.49 16.77
CA TYR A 34 -14.50 -13.92 16.91
C TYR A 34 -15.42 -14.54 17.98
N LYS A 35 -16.06 -15.62 17.62
CA LYS A 35 -17.07 -16.29 18.45
C LYS A 35 -16.89 -17.80 18.43
N PHE A 36 -17.39 -18.46 19.49
CA PHE A 36 -17.55 -19.92 19.53
C PHE A 36 -18.78 -20.30 20.37
N THR A 37 -19.25 -21.53 20.22
CA THR A 37 -20.32 -22.07 21.06
C THR A 37 -19.73 -22.80 22.25
N MET A 38 -20.03 -22.35 23.47
CA MET A 38 -19.51 -22.95 24.70
C MET A 38 -20.05 -24.36 24.88
N PRO A 39 -19.19 -25.39 24.93
CA PRO A 39 -19.60 -26.77 25.24
C PRO A 39 -19.84 -26.94 26.75
N HIS A 40 -20.02 -28.17 27.17
CA HIS A 40 -20.17 -28.51 28.60
C HIS A 40 -18.83 -28.70 29.34
N ASN A 41 -17.73 -28.63 28.61
CA ASN A 41 -16.37 -28.83 29.15
C ASN A 41 -15.66 -27.49 29.23
N ASP A 42 -14.52 -27.46 29.94
CA ASP A 42 -13.57 -26.35 29.91
C ASP A 42 -13.02 -26.20 28.50
N VAL A 43 -12.77 -24.94 28.09
CA VAL A 43 -12.27 -24.59 26.77
C VAL A 43 -11.03 -23.72 26.93
N SER A 44 -10.00 -24.06 26.18
CA SER A 44 -8.79 -23.24 26.05
C SER A 44 -8.80 -22.55 24.67
N VAL A 45 -8.56 -21.24 24.66
CA VAL A 45 -8.42 -20.45 23.43
C VAL A 45 -7.11 -19.69 23.46
N GLU A 46 -6.46 -19.60 22.31
CA GLU A 46 -5.19 -18.89 22.16
C GLU A 46 -5.31 -17.79 21.11
N CYS A 47 -4.79 -16.60 21.43
CA CYS A 47 -4.64 -15.50 20.48
C CYS A 47 -3.24 -15.55 19.86
N VAL A 48 -3.17 -15.74 18.55
CA VAL A 48 -1.91 -15.82 17.80
C VAL A 48 -1.72 -14.58 16.95
N TYR A 49 -0.57 -13.91 17.10
CA TYR A 49 -0.18 -12.80 16.26
C TYR A 49 0.69 -13.28 15.09
N THR A 50 0.36 -12.82 13.90
CA THR A 50 1.16 -13.04 12.68
C THR A 50 1.56 -11.70 12.08
N THR A 51 2.70 -11.65 11.38
CA THR A 51 3.10 -10.45 10.65
C THR A 51 2.03 -10.07 9.63
N ALA A 52 1.56 -8.84 9.69
CA ALA A 52 0.60 -8.32 8.71
C ALA A 52 1.25 -8.24 7.32
N THR A 53 0.44 -8.43 6.29
CA THR A 53 0.87 -8.28 4.89
C THR A 53 0.03 -7.22 4.20
N TYR A 54 0.65 -6.49 3.27
CA TYR A 54 0.02 -5.46 2.48
C TYR A 54 0.44 -5.57 1.02
N ASN A 55 -0.23 -4.81 0.16
CA ASN A 55 0.00 -4.86 -1.27
C ASN A 55 0.78 -3.63 -1.75
N VAL A 56 1.49 -3.81 -2.86
CA VAL A 56 2.15 -2.72 -3.58
C VAL A 56 1.51 -2.59 -4.95
N TYR A 57 0.99 -1.42 -5.25
CA TYR A 57 0.28 -1.12 -6.50
C TYR A 57 1.07 -0.16 -7.37
N TYR A 58 1.22 -0.51 -8.64
CA TYR A 58 1.79 0.36 -9.68
C TYR A 58 0.66 0.81 -10.60
N MET A 59 0.28 2.08 -10.50
CA MET A 59 -0.88 2.67 -11.18
C MET A 59 -0.44 3.54 -12.34
N ILE A 60 -1.11 3.42 -13.48
CA ILE A 60 -0.93 4.33 -14.61
C ILE A 60 -2.10 5.32 -14.63
N ASP A 61 -1.79 6.60 -14.72
CA ASP A 61 -2.80 7.68 -14.79
C ASP A 61 -3.82 7.39 -15.91
N GLY A 62 -5.11 7.51 -15.54
CA GLY A 62 -6.21 7.21 -16.44
C GLY A 62 -6.58 5.73 -16.59
N GLU A 63 -5.81 4.80 -15.99
CA GLU A 63 -6.15 3.37 -15.98
C GLU A 63 -6.92 2.99 -14.71
N ALA A 64 -8.00 2.21 -14.88
CA ALA A 64 -8.84 1.78 -13.75
C ALA A 64 -8.22 0.63 -12.93
N THR A 65 -7.26 -0.09 -13.50
CA THR A 65 -6.63 -1.25 -12.88
C THR A 65 -5.12 -1.03 -12.77
N PRO A 66 -4.48 -1.57 -11.73
CA PRO A 66 -3.02 -1.51 -11.59
C PRO A 66 -2.31 -2.14 -12.81
N TYR A 67 -1.24 -1.50 -13.28
CA TYR A 67 -0.30 -2.10 -14.22
C TYR A 67 0.35 -3.35 -13.62
N LYS A 68 0.69 -3.29 -12.33
CA LYS A 68 1.25 -4.41 -11.56
C LYS A 68 0.82 -4.30 -10.11
N THR A 69 0.53 -5.45 -9.50
CA THR A 69 0.33 -5.60 -8.06
C THR A 69 1.32 -6.62 -7.51
N ILE A 70 1.95 -6.32 -6.39
CA ILE A 70 2.73 -7.27 -5.59
C ILE A 70 1.92 -7.49 -4.32
N THR A 71 1.41 -8.70 -4.12
CA THR A 71 0.52 -9.04 -3.01
C THR A 71 1.27 -9.66 -1.84
N ASP A 72 0.64 -9.59 -0.67
CA ASP A 72 1.05 -10.31 0.54
C ASP A 72 2.49 -10.01 0.98
N VAL A 73 2.92 -8.76 0.85
CA VAL A 73 4.25 -8.33 1.27
C VAL A 73 4.25 -8.12 2.80
N PRO A 74 5.05 -8.86 3.56
CA PRO A 74 5.12 -8.69 5.01
C PRO A 74 5.62 -7.31 5.42
N VAL A 75 5.01 -6.74 6.45
CA VAL A 75 5.52 -5.52 7.11
C VAL A 75 6.99 -5.72 7.53
N GLY A 76 7.81 -4.71 7.31
CA GLY A 76 9.24 -4.75 7.62
C GLY A 76 10.13 -5.37 6.54
N LYS A 77 9.54 -5.92 5.46
CA LYS A 77 10.33 -6.46 4.33
C LYS A 77 10.98 -5.34 3.53
N GLU A 78 12.28 -5.47 3.26
CA GLU A 78 12.98 -4.55 2.34
C GLU A 78 12.55 -4.82 0.88
N MET A 79 12.23 -3.75 0.18
CA MET A 79 11.71 -3.75 -1.19
C MET A 79 12.46 -2.74 -2.06
N PHE A 80 12.40 -2.95 -3.38
CA PHE A 80 12.81 -1.97 -4.37
C PHE A 80 11.58 -1.26 -4.95
N ALA A 81 11.67 0.06 -5.06
CA ALA A 81 10.62 0.90 -5.65
C ALA A 81 10.54 0.76 -7.18
N TYR A 82 11.67 0.49 -7.80
CA TYR A 82 11.77 0.52 -9.26
C TYR A 82 11.52 -0.86 -9.85
N ILE A 83 10.51 -0.91 -10.73
CA ILE A 83 10.22 -2.05 -11.60
C ILE A 83 10.37 -1.59 -13.05
N ASP A 84 10.33 -2.54 -13.97
CA ASP A 84 10.34 -2.23 -15.39
C ASP A 84 9.25 -1.23 -15.75
N LEU A 85 9.62 -0.20 -16.51
CA LEU A 85 8.68 0.80 -17.00
C LEU A 85 7.80 0.22 -18.11
N PRO A 86 6.51 0.50 -18.11
CA PRO A 86 5.62 0.06 -19.18
C PRO A 86 5.99 0.71 -20.50
N ARG A 87 5.71 0.02 -21.61
CA ARG A 87 5.96 0.51 -22.97
C ARG A 87 4.66 0.58 -23.74
N LYS A 88 4.49 1.67 -24.50
CA LYS A 88 3.35 1.89 -25.39
C LYS A 88 3.87 2.56 -26.65
N GLU A 89 3.57 2.02 -27.83
CA GLU A 89 4.01 2.57 -29.10
C GLU A 89 3.51 4.01 -29.30
N GLY A 90 4.41 4.92 -29.69
CA GLY A 90 4.12 6.34 -29.86
C GLY A 90 3.99 7.15 -28.55
N TYR A 91 4.30 6.56 -27.41
CA TYR A 91 4.25 7.22 -26.09
C TYR A 91 5.55 7.03 -25.34
N LEU A 92 5.84 7.99 -24.45
CA LEU A 92 6.87 7.87 -23.40
C LEU A 92 6.19 7.77 -22.05
N PHE A 93 6.71 6.90 -21.20
CA PHE A 93 6.35 6.83 -19.79
C PHE A 93 7.28 7.73 -18.98
N ASN A 94 6.86 8.19 -17.81
CA ASN A 94 7.74 8.93 -16.89
C ASN A 94 9.09 8.21 -16.72
N GLU A 95 10.15 8.94 -16.42
CA GLU A 95 11.49 8.36 -16.22
C GLU A 95 11.52 7.35 -15.06
N THR A 96 10.61 7.48 -14.10
CA THR A 96 10.49 6.60 -12.95
C THR A 96 9.06 6.54 -12.44
N TRP A 97 8.78 5.56 -11.60
CA TRP A 97 7.58 5.50 -10.79
C TRP A 97 7.65 6.52 -9.64
N ILE A 98 6.54 7.17 -9.34
CA ILE A 98 6.40 8.17 -8.27
C ILE A 98 5.73 7.48 -7.08
N CYS A 99 6.42 7.38 -5.95
CA CYS A 99 5.80 6.92 -4.71
C CYS A 99 4.86 8.01 -4.17
N THR A 100 3.65 7.62 -3.78
CA THR A 100 2.69 8.58 -3.17
C THR A 100 3.08 8.96 -1.74
N ASP A 101 3.84 8.12 -1.04
CA ASP A 101 4.49 8.46 0.22
C ASP A 101 5.91 8.98 -0.06
N VAL A 102 6.09 10.29 0.05
CA VAL A 102 7.34 10.96 -0.33
C VAL A 102 8.51 10.62 0.59
N SER A 103 8.24 10.16 1.81
CA SER A 103 9.26 9.79 2.80
C SER A 103 9.68 8.33 2.74
N LEU A 104 8.93 7.51 1.99
CA LEU A 104 9.08 6.06 2.06
C LEU A 104 10.34 5.56 1.35
N VAL A 105 10.59 6.06 0.13
CA VAL A 105 11.66 5.55 -0.73
C VAL A 105 12.94 6.36 -0.54
N ASN A 106 14.02 5.70 -0.18
CA ASN A 106 15.32 6.35 0.00
C ASN A 106 15.99 6.66 -1.36
N LYS A 107 17.13 7.39 -1.33
CA LYS A 107 17.88 7.80 -2.51
C LYS A 107 18.40 6.64 -3.37
N GLU A 108 18.47 5.44 -2.80
CA GLU A 108 18.90 4.21 -3.49
C GLU A 108 17.73 3.46 -4.12
N GLY A 109 16.50 3.99 -4.02
CA GLY A 109 15.29 3.36 -4.53
C GLY A 109 14.81 2.18 -3.68
N ARG A 110 15.21 2.12 -2.41
CA ARG A 110 14.80 1.07 -1.47
C ARG A 110 13.81 1.63 -0.45
N TYR A 111 12.95 0.77 0.05
CA TYR A 111 12.05 1.07 1.15
C TYR A 111 11.76 -0.19 1.97
N THR A 112 11.32 0.03 3.21
CA THR A 112 10.81 -1.04 4.07
C THR A 112 9.29 -1.03 4.01
N MET A 113 8.66 -2.19 3.80
CA MET A 113 7.21 -2.29 3.70
C MET A 113 6.53 -1.76 4.98
N PRO A 114 5.74 -0.68 4.87
CA PRO A 114 5.05 -0.10 6.02
C PRO A 114 3.81 -0.93 6.41
N ASP A 115 3.15 -0.54 7.51
CA ASP A 115 1.90 -1.15 7.99
C ASP A 115 0.67 -0.62 7.22
N ARG A 116 0.78 -0.61 5.88
CA ARG A 116 -0.26 -0.20 4.91
C ARG A 116 0.10 -0.58 3.49
N ASP A 117 -0.87 -0.50 2.59
CA ASP A 117 -0.63 -0.59 1.15
C ASP A 117 0.25 0.56 0.65
N VAL A 118 1.06 0.28 -0.39
CA VAL A 118 1.97 1.24 -1.02
C VAL A 118 1.56 1.46 -2.47
N TYR A 119 1.54 2.72 -2.89
CA TYR A 119 1.15 3.10 -4.24
C TYR A 119 2.28 3.83 -4.95
N PHE A 120 2.56 3.38 -6.16
CA PHE A 120 3.43 4.03 -7.12
C PHE A 120 2.59 4.45 -8.32
N CYS A 121 2.78 5.68 -8.77
CA CYS A 121 2.03 6.25 -9.88
C CYS A 121 2.97 6.62 -11.03
N GLY A 122 2.43 6.61 -12.25
CA GLY A 122 3.13 7.07 -13.44
C GLY A 122 2.16 7.33 -14.57
N ARG A 123 2.62 7.96 -15.63
CA ARG A 123 1.78 8.31 -16.78
C ARG A 123 2.50 8.18 -18.11
N PHE A 124 1.73 8.05 -19.16
CA PHE A 124 2.18 8.16 -20.52
C PHE A 124 1.93 9.57 -21.07
N ALA A 125 2.89 10.10 -21.84
CA ALA A 125 2.69 11.23 -22.73
C ALA A 125 2.93 10.78 -24.17
N LYS A 126 2.19 11.37 -25.11
CA LYS A 126 2.42 11.12 -26.53
C LYS A 126 3.78 11.66 -26.95
N ASN A 127 4.58 10.82 -27.59
CA ASN A 127 5.93 11.18 -28.04
C ASN A 127 5.88 11.92 -29.39
N ASP A 128 5.53 13.21 -29.33
CA ASP A 128 5.49 14.10 -30.48
C ASP A 128 5.97 15.52 -30.09
N ASP A 129 5.88 16.47 -31.00
CA ASP A 129 6.31 17.85 -30.81
C ASP A 129 5.48 18.66 -29.80
N THR A 130 4.37 18.10 -29.30
CA THR A 130 3.57 18.71 -28.25
C THR A 130 4.02 18.27 -26.85
N MET A 131 4.88 17.27 -26.74
CA MET A 131 5.37 16.75 -25.47
C MET A 131 6.19 17.83 -24.73
N VAL A 132 5.92 17.95 -23.44
CA VAL A 132 6.64 18.86 -22.54
C VAL A 132 6.93 18.14 -21.22
N ILE A 133 7.93 18.65 -20.51
CA ILE A 133 8.33 18.16 -19.19
C ILE A 133 7.70 19.08 -18.14
N LEU A 134 6.99 18.48 -17.19
CA LEU A 134 6.51 19.13 -15.99
C LEU A 134 7.40 18.70 -14.82
N SER A 135 8.05 19.63 -14.15
CA SER A 135 8.75 19.40 -12.88
C SER A 135 7.86 19.85 -11.74
N ALA A 136 7.65 18.98 -10.77
CA ALA A 136 6.93 19.28 -9.53
C ALA A 136 7.87 19.06 -8.35
N GLU A 137 7.98 20.05 -7.47
CA GLU A 137 8.78 19.96 -6.25
C GLU A 137 7.89 19.85 -5.03
N VAL A 138 8.26 18.99 -4.09
CA VAL A 138 7.60 18.82 -2.80
C VAL A 138 8.46 19.46 -1.74
N TYR A 139 7.86 20.33 -0.95
CA TYR A 139 8.49 21.01 0.19
C TYR A 139 7.85 20.56 1.49
N VAL A 140 8.68 20.31 2.50
CA VAL A 140 8.26 20.03 3.87
C VAL A 140 8.85 21.09 4.77
N ASP A 141 8.03 21.83 5.50
CA ASP A 141 8.43 22.95 6.35
C ASP A 141 9.35 23.97 5.64
N GLY A 142 9.07 24.19 4.33
CA GLY A 142 9.84 25.11 3.48
C GLY A 142 11.17 24.53 2.94
N ASN A 143 11.49 23.29 3.23
CA ASN A 143 12.67 22.61 2.70
C ASN A 143 12.30 21.70 1.54
N PRO A 144 13.12 21.64 0.46
CA PRO A 144 12.88 20.72 -0.64
C PRO A 144 13.10 19.28 -0.17
N GLU A 145 12.06 18.44 -0.31
CA GLU A 145 12.10 17.03 0.09
C GLU A 145 12.33 16.13 -1.12
N THR A 146 11.55 16.31 -2.17
CA THR A 146 11.67 15.52 -3.40
C THR A 146 11.19 16.31 -4.62
N HIS A 147 11.56 15.85 -5.79
CA HIS A 147 11.02 16.37 -7.05
C HIS A 147 10.56 15.21 -7.93
N TYR A 148 9.57 15.50 -8.79
CA TYR A 148 9.06 14.57 -9.79
C TYR A 148 9.17 15.19 -11.17
N THR A 149 9.54 14.35 -12.12
CA THR A 149 9.51 14.70 -13.54
C THR A 149 8.36 13.94 -14.21
N LEU A 150 7.43 14.67 -14.77
CA LEU A 150 6.27 14.13 -15.47
C LEU A 150 6.33 14.52 -16.94
N TYR A 151 6.06 13.57 -17.83
CA TYR A 151 5.83 13.85 -19.23
C TYR A 151 4.35 14.13 -19.48
N THR A 152 4.05 15.15 -20.24
CA THR A 152 2.69 15.54 -20.64
C THR A 152 2.71 16.19 -22.02
N ASN A 153 1.55 16.46 -22.58
CA ASN A 153 1.43 17.15 -23.85
C ASN A 153 0.78 18.52 -23.64
N ARG A 154 1.13 19.49 -24.47
CA ARG A 154 0.56 20.85 -24.41
C ARG A 154 -0.96 20.80 -24.51
N GLY A 155 -1.63 21.52 -23.60
CA GLY A 155 -3.09 21.59 -23.54
C GLY A 155 -3.76 20.45 -22.76
N GLU A 156 -3.01 19.46 -22.29
CA GLU A 156 -3.55 18.42 -21.39
C GLU A 156 -3.67 18.92 -19.96
N THR A 157 -4.72 18.48 -19.27
CA THR A 157 -4.83 18.61 -17.82
C THR A 157 -4.05 17.50 -17.17
N VAL A 158 -3.14 17.84 -16.27
CA VAL A 158 -2.37 16.88 -15.46
C VAL A 158 -2.95 16.84 -14.07
N THR A 159 -3.39 15.66 -13.63
CA THR A 159 -3.70 15.41 -12.24
C THR A 159 -2.42 14.91 -11.57
N LEU A 160 -1.93 15.64 -10.58
CA LEU A 160 -0.82 15.18 -9.75
C LEU A 160 -1.35 14.09 -8.82
N PRO A 161 -0.54 13.04 -8.52
CA PRO A 161 -0.94 12.05 -7.54
C PRO A 161 -1.13 12.71 -6.16
N ASP A 162 -2.09 12.21 -5.40
CA ASP A 162 -2.22 12.55 -3.98
C ASP A 162 -1.00 12.03 -3.24
N ILE A 163 -0.08 12.93 -2.93
CA ILE A 163 1.12 12.62 -2.18
C ILE A 163 0.93 12.95 -0.71
N PHE A 164 1.56 12.17 0.13
CA PHE A 164 1.54 12.39 1.57
C PHE A 164 2.91 12.07 2.18
N MET A 165 3.11 12.50 3.41
CA MET A 165 4.26 12.14 4.24
C MET A 165 3.75 11.71 5.61
N ASP A 166 4.24 10.62 6.13
CA ASP A 166 3.86 10.12 7.44
C ASP A 166 4.17 11.16 8.53
N GLY A 167 3.17 11.46 9.37
CA GLY A 167 3.29 12.46 10.45
C GLY A 167 3.00 13.92 10.04
N TYR A 168 2.64 14.18 8.79
CA TYR A 168 2.23 15.49 8.28
C TYR A 168 0.78 15.47 7.78
N THR A 169 0.10 16.59 7.91
CA THR A 169 -1.29 16.79 7.46
C THR A 169 -1.36 17.94 6.46
#